data_a591116e42bd0db60214f7272cdf044f
#
_entry.id   a591116e42bd0db60214f7272cdf044f
#
_cell.length_a   1.000
_cell.length_b   1.000
_cell.length_c   1.000
_cell.angle_alpha   90.00
_cell.angle_beta   90.00
_cell.angle_gamma   90.00
#
_symmetry.space_group_name_H-M   'P 1'
#
loop_
_entity.id
_entity.type
_entity.pdbx_description
1 polymer ?
#
loop_
_entity_poly.entity_id
_entity_poly.type
_entity_poly.pdbx_seq_one_letter_code
_entity_poly.pdbx_strand_id
1 'polypeptide(L)'
;PFPGPGLAIRILGDIDKEKVEILQNVDKIFIDGLKNNNLYDKIWQAGAILLPVKSVGVMGDERTYENCIALRAVESTDGMTADWVNLPYEFLQDISNQIINNVKGVNRVVYDISSKPPATIEWE
;
A
#
# COMPACT_ATOMS: atom_id res chain seq x y z
N PRO A 1 -11.61 -3.61 5.88
CA PRO A 1 -11.41 -4.91 5.25
C PRO A 1 -11.81 -4.91 3.81
N PHE A 2 -11.08 -5.63 3.03
CA PHE A 2 -11.33 -5.70 1.61
C PHE A 2 -11.81 -7.10 1.26
N PRO A 3 -12.95 -7.23 0.58
CA PRO A 3 -13.35 -8.53 0.06
C PRO A 3 -12.39 -8.97 -1.03
N GLY A 4 -12.41 -10.26 -1.39
CA GLY A 4 -11.57 -10.79 -2.42
C GLY A 4 -11.57 -9.99 -3.72
N PRO A 5 -12.74 -9.58 -4.23
CA PRO A 5 -12.78 -8.75 -5.43
C PRO A 5 -12.05 -7.42 -5.26
N GLY A 6 -12.11 -6.83 -4.06
CA GLY A 6 -11.41 -5.59 -3.77
C GLY A 6 -9.90 -5.75 -3.84
N LEU A 7 -9.38 -6.90 -3.44
CA LEU A 7 -7.95 -7.16 -3.53
C LEU A 7 -7.50 -7.21 -4.99
N ALA A 8 -8.28 -7.82 -5.85
CA ALA A 8 -7.93 -7.94 -7.27
C ALA A 8 -7.81 -6.58 -7.96
N ILE A 9 -8.68 -5.62 -7.62
CA ILE A 9 -8.61 -4.29 -8.24
C ILE A 9 -7.44 -3.46 -7.77
N ARG A 10 -6.73 -3.93 -6.75
CA ARG A 10 -5.52 -3.25 -6.26
C ARG A 10 -4.24 -3.81 -6.86
N ILE A 11 -4.37 -4.75 -7.79
CA ILE A 11 -3.26 -5.18 -8.62
C ILE A 11 -3.49 -4.55 -9.99
N LEU A 12 -2.64 -3.59 -10.32
CA LEU A 12 -2.74 -2.90 -11.61
C LEU A 12 -1.94 -3.69 -12.64
N GLY A 13 -2.57 -3.94 -13.79
CA GLY A 13 -1.96 -4.76 -14.83
C GLY A 13 -2.41 -6.22 -14.73
N ASP A 14 -1.59 -7.12 -15.26
CA ASP A 14 -1.93 -8.54 -15.27
C ASP A 14 -1.89 -9.13 -13.87
N ILE A 15 -2.86 -9.96 -13.56
CA ILE A 15 -2.99 -10.60 -12.25
C ILE A 15 -2.45 -12.02 -12.34
N ASP A 16 -1.56 -12.38 -11.41
CA ASP A 16 -1.10 -13.75 -11.26
C ASP A 16 -0.97 -14.10 -9.77
N LYS A 17 -0.69 -15.36 -9.49
CA LYS A 17 -0.64 -15.86 -8.12
C LYS A 17 0.44 -15.18 -7.29
N GLU A 18 1.60 -14.95 -7.88
CA GLU A 18 2.71 -14.31 -7.19
C GLU A 18 2.36 -12.88 -6.78
N LYS A 19 1.73 -12.13 -7.68
CA LYS A 19 1.31 -10.77 -7.38
C LYS A 19 0.27 -10.71 -6.29
N VAL A 20 -0.68 -11.65 -6.28
CA VAL A 20 -1.69 -11.74 -5.23
C VAL A 20 -1.03 -11.99 -3.89
N GLU A 21 -0.07 -12.92 -3.81
CA GLU A 21 0.63 -13.21 -2.58
C GLU A 21 1.42 -12.02 -2.06
N ILE A 22 2.11 -11.32 -2.96
CA ILE A 22 2.84 -10.10 -2.59
C ILE A 22 1.88 -9.08 -1.99
N LEU A 23 0.78 -8.80 -2.67
CA LEU A 23 -0.18 -7.80 -2.20
C LEU A 23 -0.80 -8.20 -0.87
N GLN A 24 -1.17 -9.46 -0.69
CA GLN A 24 -1.72 -9.93 0.58
C GLN A 24 -0.75 -9.74 1.73
N ASN A 25 0.52 -10.06 1.52
CA ASN A 25 1.53 -9.91 2.56
C ASN A 25 1.79 -8.44 2.89
N VAL A 26 1.87 -7.60 1.88
CA VAL A 26 2.06 -6.16 2.09
C VAL A 26 0.87 -5.55 2.82
N ASP A 27 -0.34 -5.89 2.35
CA ASP A 27 -1.57 -5.36 2.95
C ASP A 27 -1.67 -5.74 4.42
N LYS A 28 -1.32 -6.99 4.76
CA LYS A 28 -1.34 -7.46 6.14
C LYS A 28 -0.37 -6.66 7.02
N ILE A 29 0.84 -6.44 6.55
CA ILE A 29 1.83 -5.67 7.30
C ILE A 29 1.31 -4.25 7.55
N PHE A 30 0.74 -3.62 6.53
CA PHE A 30 0.25 -2.25 6.64
C PHE A 30 -0.93 -2.16 7.61
N ILE A 31 -1.94 -3.01 7.43
CA ILE A 31 -3.14 -2.97 8.27
C ILE A 31 -2.80 -3.33 9.71
N ASP A 32 -2.00 -4.37 9.94
CA ASP A 32 -1.58 -4.74 11.29
C ASP A 32 -0.79 -3.62 11.96
N GLY A 33 0.08 -2.96 11.19
CA GLY A 33 0.83 -1.83 11.70
C GLY A 33 -0.05 -0.68 12.12
N LEU A 34 -1.07 -0.36 11.31
CA LEU A 34 -2.03 0.69 11.66
C LEU A 34 -2.76 0.35 12.95
N LYS A 35 -3.20 -0.90 13.10
CA LYS A 35 -3.90 -1.34 14.31
C LYS A 35 -2.99 -1.31 15.54
N ASN A 36 -1.77 -1.80 15.39
CA ASN A 36 -0.83 -1.88 16.52
C ASN A 36 -0.37 -0.52 17.01
N ASN A 37 -0.47 0.50 16.17
CA ASN A 37 -0.07 1.86 16.53
C ASN A 37 -1.27 2.78 16.81
N ASN A 38 -2.44 2.19 16.97
CA ASN A 38 -3.69 2.91 17.27
C ASN A 38 -4.03 3.98 16.23
N LEU A 39 -3.72 3.70 14.98
CA LEU A 39 -4.00 4.62 13.87
C LEU A 39 -5.20 4.20 13.04
N TYR A 40 -5.65 2.96 13.20
CA TYR A 40 -6.66 2.37 12.32
C TYR A 40 -8.06 2.98 12.49
N ASP A 41 -8.41 3.38 13.71
CA ASP A 41 -9.77 3.85 14.02
C ASP A 41 -10.14 5.14 13.31
N LYS A 42 -9.16 5.94 12.94
CA LYS A 42 -9.38 7.22 12.25
C LYS A 42 -9.50 7.05 10.75
N ILE A 43 -9.24 5.85 10.26
CA ILE A 43 -9.14 5.59 8.83
C ILE A 43 -10.44 4.98 8.35
N TRP A 44 -11.01 5.59 7.30
CA TRP A 44 -12.20 5.04 6.67
C TRP A 44 -11.86 3.86 5.78
N GLN A 45 -10.75 3.96 5.05
CA GLN A 45 -10.30 2.88 4.18
C GLN A 45 -8.78 2.95 4.03
N ALA A 46 -8.13 1.78 4.07
CA ALA A 46 -6.69 1.69 3.92
C ALA A 46 -6.33 0.41 3.18
N GLY A 47 -5.23 0.44 2.45
CA GLY A 47 -4.75 -0.75 1.77
C GLY A 47 -3.52 -0.46 0.94
N ALA A 48 -2.99 -1.54 0.37
CA ALA A 48 -1.82 -1.48 -0.51
C ALA A 48 -2.26 -1.69 -1.96
N ILE A 49 -1.51 -1.10 -2.87
CA ILE A 49 -1.73 -1.23 -4.31
C ILE A 49 -0.42 -1.73 -4.94
N LEU A 50 -0.51 -2.77 -5.76
CA LEU A 50 0.64 -3.24 -6.52
C LEU A 50 0.65 -2.52 -7.87
N LEU A 51 1.67 -1.69 -8.08
CA LEU A 51 1.76 -0.89 -9.30
C LEU A 51 2.27 -1.73 -10.47
N PRO A 52 1.89 -1.39 -11.72
CA PRO A 52 2.26 -2.18 -12.89
C PRO A 52 3.66 -1.85 -13.41
N VAL A 53 4.53 -1.36 -12.55
CA VAL A 53 5.90 -0.99 -12.91
C VAL A 53 6.86 -1.63 -11.93
N LYS A 54 8.07 -1.87 -12.43
CA LYS A 54 9.16 -2.31 -11.56
C LYS A 54 10.13 -1.15 -11.38
N SER A 55 10.78 -1.12 -10.25
CA SER A 55 11.73 -0.06 -9.94
C SER A 55 13.10 -0.63 -9.64
N VAL A 56 14.11 0.19 -9.85
CA VAL A 56 15.48 -0.17 -9.55
C VAL A 56 15.73 0.05 -8.06
N GLY A 57 16.35 -0.93 -7.42
CA GLY A 57 16.80 -0.83 -6.05
C GLY A 57 18.22 -1.32 -5.91
N VAL A 58 18.78 -1.18 -4.72
CA VAL A 58 20.11 -1.68 -4.40
C VAL A 58 20.01 -2.49 -3.12
N MET A 59 20.48 -3.74 -3.17
CA MET A 59 20.54 -4.61 -2.01
C MET A 59 21.99 -5.07 -1.88
N GLY A 60 22.71 -4.55 -0.89
CA GLY A 60 24.13 -4.75 -0.77
C GLY A 60 24.84 -4.12 -1.97
N ASP A 61 25.63 -4.90 -2.69
CA ASP A 61 26.34 -4.42 -3.88
C ASP A 61 25.60 -4.67 -5.18
N GLU A 62 24.37 -5.25 -5.10
CA GLU A 62 23.63 -5.63 -6.28
C GLU A 62 22.46 -4.69 -6.54
N ARG A 63 22.22 -4.43 -7.82
CA ARG A 63 21.01 -3.73 -8.24
C ARG A 63 19.89 -4.73 -8.39
N THR A 64 18.70 -4.32 -7.97
CA THR A 64 17.50 -5.13 -8.09
C THR A 64 16.50 -4.44 -9.00
N TYR A 65 15.58 -5.22 -9.58
CA TYR A 65 14.53 -4.68 -10.43
C TYR A 65 13.25 -5.40 -10.03
N GLU A 66 12.51 -4.80 -9.10
CA GLU A 66 11.40 -5.46 -8.46
C GLU A 66 10.19 -4.56 -8.36
N ASN A 67 9.14 -5.06 -7.72
CA ASN A 67 7.84 -4.41 -7.70
C ASN A 67 7.82 -3.18 -6.80
N CYS A 68 6.95 -2.25 -7.17
CA CYS A 68 6.68 -1.04 -6.40
C CYS A 68 5.27 -1.12 -5.82
N ILE A 69 5.15 -0.81 -4.53
CA ILE A 69 3.89 -0.83 -3.79
C ILE A 69 3.52 0.61 -3.43
N ALA A 70 2.25 0.96 -3.62
CA ALA A 70 1.70 2.19 -3.08
C ALA A 70 0.84 1.85 -1.87
N LEU A 71 0.96 2.63 -0.81
CA LEU A 71 0.09 2.54 0.34
C LEU A 71 -0.91 3.69 0.27
N ARG A 72 -2.14 3.42 0.68
CA ARG A 72 -3.17 4.45 0.70
C ARG A 72 -4.01 4.32 1.95
N ALA A 73 -4.24 5.43 2.63
CA ALA A 73 -5.15 5.52 3.76
C ALA A 73 -5.90 6.82 3.64
N VAL A 74 -7.22 6.75 3.75
CA VAL A 74 -8.08 7.92 3.60
C VAL A 74 -9.09 7.98 4.74
N GLU A 75 -9.51 9.20 5.06
CA GLU A 75 -10.63 9.45 5.96
C GLU A 75 -11.73 10.13 5.16
N SER A 76 -12.98 9.84 5.51
CA SER A 76 -14.13 10.36 4.80
C SER A 76 -15.35 10.30 5.70
N THR A 77 -16.28 11.23 5.50
CA THR A 77 -17.56 11.20 6.22
C THR A 77 -18.68 10.60 5.36
N ASP A 78 -18.56 10.65 4.03
CA ASP A 78 -19.66 10.23 3.14
C ASP A 78 -19.22 9.46 1.90
N GLY A 79 -17.91 9.26 1.71
CA GLY A 79 -17.38 8.56 0.53
C GLY A 79 -17.33 9.39 -0.74
N MET A 80 -17.99 10.53 -0.78
CA MET A 80 -17.95 11.42 -1.94
C MET A 80 -16.70 12.28 -1.96
N THR A 81 -16.26 12.69 -0.77
CA THR A 81 -14.98 13.38 -0.58
C THR A 81 -14.15 12.56 0.40
N ALA A 82 -12.86 12.58 0.22
CA ALA A 82 -11.96 11.86 1.10
C ALA A 82 -10.60 12.54 1.10
N ASP A 83 -10.02 12.63 2.29
CA ASP A 83 -8.67 13.17 2.45
C ASP A 83 -7.72 12.03 2.77
N TRP A 84 -6.51 12.10 2.24
CA TRP A 84 -5.47 11.16 2.63
C TRP A 84 -5.10 11.41 4.10
N VAL A 85 -4.78 10.33 4.80
CA VAL A 85 -4.45 10.41 6.22
C VAL A 85 -2.98 10.74 6.37
N ASN A 86 -2.68 11.77 7.15
CA ASN A 86 -1.31 12.17 7.46
C ASN A 86 -0.76 11.26 8.55
N LEU A 87 -0.18 10.14 8.13
CA LEU A 87 0.42 9.18 9.06
C LEU A 87 1.78 9.70 9.55
N PRO A 88 2.17 9.37 10.80
CA PRO A 88 3.47 9.80 11.31
C PRO A 88 4.63 9.34 10.43
N TYR A 89 5.62 10.18 10.28
CA TYR A 89 6.80 9.87 9.49
C TYR A 89 7.47 8.57 9.96
N GLU A 90 7.63 8.41 11.26
CA GLU A 90 8.28 7.24 11.83
C GLU A 90 7.49 5.97 11.54
N PHE A 91 6.17 6.07 11.54
CA PHE A 91 5.32 4.94 11.20
C PHE A 91 5.53 4.53 9.73
N LEU A 92 5.50 5.50 8.82
CA LEU A 92 5.70 5.21 7.39
C LEU A 92 7.08 4.62 7.13
N GLN A 93 8.10 5.14 7.79
CA GLN A 93 9.45 4.61 7.65
C GLN A 93 9.53 3.16 8.14
N ASP A 94 8.96 2.88 9.30
CA ASP A 94 8.97 1.54 9.86
C ASP A 94 8.21 0.55 8.98
N ILE A 95 7.03 0.93 8.52
CA ILE A 95 6.21 0.06 7.65
C ILE A 95 6.93 -0.21 6.33
N SER A 96 7.53 0.81 5.74
CA SER A 96 8.30 0.63 4.51
C SER A 96 9.43 -0.37 4.71
N ASN A 97 10.16 -0.24 5.83
CA ASN A 97 11.24 -1.17 6.14
C ASN A 97 10.73 -2.58 6.37
N GLN A 98 9.62 -2.74 7.08
CA GLN A 98 9.03 -4.05 7.31
C GLN A 98 8.61 -4.72 6.01
N ILE A 99 7.98 -3.97 5.13
CA ILE A 99 7.52 -4.49 3.84
C ILE A 99 8.72 -4.95 3.01
N ILE A 100 9.72 -4.10 2.85
CA ILE A 100 10.87 -4.41 2.01
C ILE A 100 11.67 -5.58 2.58
N ASN A 101 11.80 -5.65 3.90
CA ASN A 101 12.59 -6.72 4.53
C ASN A 101 11.86 -8.06 4.58
N ASN A 102 10.54 -8.06 4.60
CA ASN A 102 9.77 -9.29 4.81
C ASN A 102 8.99 -9.76 3.59
N VAL A 103 8.77 -8.91 2.61
CA VAL A 103 8.05 -9.30 1.39
C VAL A 103 9.01 -9.37 0.23
N LYS A 104 9.34 -10.60 -0.17
CA LYS A 104 10.25 -10.81 -1.28
C LYS A 104 9.59 -10.31 -2.58
N GLY A 105 10.34 -9.58 -3.38
CA GLY A 105 9.84 -9.08 -4.65
C GLY A 105 9.40 -7.62 -4.62
N VAL A 106 9.55 -6.93 -3.48
CA VAL A 106 9.23 -5.50 -3.35
C VAL A 106 10.49 -4.75 -2.94
N ASN A 107 10.84 -3.73 -3.68
CA ASN A 107 11.99 -2.89 -3.35
C ASN A 107 11.68 -1.42 -3.22
N ARG A 108 10.43 -1.03 -3.35
CA ARG A 108 10.03 0.38 -3.21
C ARG A 108 8.60 0.49 -2.69
N VAL A 109 8.43 1.38 -1.72
CA VAL A 109 7.13 1.71 -1.14
C VAL A 109 6.91 3.21 -1.29
N VAL A 110 5.74 3.59 -1.80
CA VAL A 110 5.32 4.99 -1.88
C VAL A 110 4.01 5.16 -1.15
N TYR A 111 3.68 6.38 -0.74
CA TYR A 111 2.42 6.68 -0.07
C TYR A 111 1.61 7.64 -0.91
N ASP A 112 0.35 7.29 -1.18
CA ASP A 112 -0.53 8.12 -2.00
C ASP A 112 -1.11 9.26 -1.18
N ILE A 113 -0.74 10.48 -1.52
CA ILE A 113 -1.15 11.70 -0.82
C ILE A 113 -2.18 12.49 -1.63
N SER A 114 -3.05 11.80 -2.33
CA SER A 114 -4.06 12.44 -3.17
C SER A 114 -5.43 12.37 -2.50
N SER A 115 -6.13 13.50 -2.47
CA SER A 115 -7.48 13.57 -1.93
C SER A 115 -8.53 13.39 -3.03
N LYS A 116 -9.72 12.98 -2.64
CA LYS A 116 -10.87 12.88 -3.53
C LYS A 116 -11.78 14.10 -3.29
N PRO A 117 -12.09 14.94 -4.29
CA PRO A 117 -11.48 14.96 -5.62
C PRO A 117 -10.09 15.58 -5.62
N PRO A 118 -9.27 15.48 -6.67
CA PRO A 118 -9.59 14.88 -7.97
C PRO A 118 -9.32 13.38 -8.07
N ALA A 119 -8.58 12.81 -7.14
CA ALA A 119 -8.32 11.37 -7.17
C ALA A 119 -9.55 10.61 -6.67
N THR A 120 -9.55 9.31 -6.86
CA THR A 120 -10.55 8.43 -6.27
C THR A 120 -9.95 7.75 -5.04
N ILE A 121 -10.80 7.07 -4.26
CA ILE A 121 -10.32 6.33 -3.08
C ILE A 121 -9.51 5.14 -3.55
N GLU A 122 -10.09 4.32 -4.42
CA GLU A 122 -9.39 3.20 -5.05
C GLU A 122 -8.73 3.68 -6.36
N TRP A 123 -7.68 2.98 -6.78
CA TRP A 123 -6.96 3.33 -8.01
C TRP A 123 -7.68 2.88 -9.28
N GLU A 124 -8.56 1.89 -9.15
CA GLU A 124 -9.40 1.44 -10.27
C GLU A 124 -10.84 1.20 -9.85
#